data_21050dd26bc22e372d0a8020ed28a5ec
#
_entry.id   21050dd26bc22e372d0a8020ed28a5ec
#
_cell.length_a   1.000
_cell.length_b   1.000
_cell.length_c   1.000
_cell.angle_alpha   90.00
_cell.angle_beta   90.00
_cell.angle_gamma   90.00
#
_symmetry.space_group_name_H-M   'P 1'
#
loop_
_entity.id
_entity.type
_entity.pdbx_description
1 polymer ?
#
loop_
_entity_poly.entity_id
_entity_poly.type
_entity_poly.pdbx_seq_one_letter_code
_entity_poly.pdbx_strand_id
1 'polypeptide(L)'
;MRVAKLYRFGDIRIEEVPLLEPSSKEALVRVKACGICSGDVMPWYIEKKAPLVLGHEISGEIVKIGDKIKSEISLREGDRVAVHHHAPCMNCFYCSRGDFVQCETWKKSKIIPGGLSEYIVVPEVNLKHDTLKLPD
;
A
#
# COMPACT_ATOMS: atom_id res chain seq x y z
N MET A 1 7.36 4.97 -14.34
CA MET A 1 6.00 5.24 -13.85
C MET A 1 5.93 6.63 -13.23
N ARG A 2 4.76 7.26 -13.29
CA ARG A 2 4.54 8.58 -12.68
C ARG A 2 4.11 8.42 -11.23
N VAL A 3 4.56 9.36 -10.39
CA VAL A 3 4.18 9.45 -8.97
C VAL A 3 3.87 10.90 -8.62
N ALA A 4 2.93 11.13 -7.68
CA ALA A 4 2.72 12.44 -7.09
C ALA A 4 3.45 12.51 -5.74
N LYS A 5 4.55 13.27 -5.70
CA LYS A 5 5.43 13.36 -4.54
C LYS A 5 5.27 14.70 -3.83
N LEU A 6 4.96 14.63 -2.56
CA LEU A 6 4.90 15.78 -1.67
C LEU A 6 6.29 16.11 -1.16
N TYR A 7 6.75 17.34 -1.32
CA TYR A 7 8.00 17.88 -0.79
C TYR A 7 7.80 18.68 0.50
N ARG A 8 6.70 19.38 0.57
CA ARG A 8 6.19 20.13 1.73
C ARG A 8 4.71 20.41 1.51
N PHE A 9 4.00 20.84 2.52
CA PHE A 9 2.58 21.19 2.37
C PHE A 9 2.38 22.24 1.26
N GLY A 10 1.50 21.93 0.31
CA GLY A 10 1.25 22.78 -0.86
C GLY A 10 2.24 22.62 -2.02
N ASP A 11 3.31 21.82 -1.90
CA ASP A 11 4.26 21.54 -2.98
C ASP A 11 4.23 20.05 -3.35
N ILE A 12 3.35 19.68 -4.28
CA ILE A 12 3.23 18.34 -4.86
C ILE A 12 3.72 18.39 -6.29
N ARG A 13 4.62 17.46 -6.64
CA ARG A 13 5.22 17.38 -7.98
C ARG A 13 4.95 16.02 -8.60
N ILE A 14 4.68 16.01 -9.91
CA ILE A 14 4.63 14.77 -10.68
C ILE A 14 6.04 14.45 -11.16
N GLU A 15 6.51 13.28 -10.77
CA GLU A 15 7.84 12.78 -11.13
C GLU A 15 7.75 11.46 -11.88
N GLU A 16 8.69 11.22 -12.77
CA GLU A 16 8.89 9.92 -13.38
C GLU A 16 9.98 9.16 -12.61
N VAL A 17 9.62 7.96 -12.16
CA VAL A 17 10.53 7.04 -11.46
C VAL A 17 10.55 5.69 -12.15
N PRO A 18 11.59 4.87 -11.99
CA PRO A 18 11.60 3.51 -12.50
C PRO A 18 10.38 2.72 -12.02
N LEU A 19 9.88 1.82 -12.85
CA LEU A 19 8.85 0.86 -12.43
C LEU A 19 9.46 -0.07 -11.38
N LEU A 20 8.72 -0.27 -10.29
CA LEU A 20 9.16 -1.16 -9.21
C LEU A 20 8.94 -2.62 -9.61
N GLU A 21 9.89 -3.47 -9.26
CA GLU A 21 9.77 -4.92 -9.41
C GLU A 21 9.45 -5.54 -8.05
N PRO A 22 8.35 -6.30 -7.93
CA PRO A 22 8.02 -6.99 -6.69
C PRO A 22 8.99 -8.16 -6.46
N SER A 23 9.38 -8.38 -5.21
CA SER A 23 10.12 -9.57 -4.81
C SER A 23 9.25 -10.84 -4.93
N SER A 24 9.86 -12.01 -4.67
CA SER A 24 9.12 -13.29 -4.70
C SER A 24 7.97 -13.41 -3.70
N LYS A 25 7.89 -12.51 -2.72
CA LYS A 25 6.85 -12.47 -1.67
C LYS A 25 5.92 -11.26 -1.74
N GLU A 26 5.98 -10.50 -2.82
CA GLU A 26 5.22 -9.27 -2.99
C GLU A 26 4.35 -9.33 -4.25
N ALA A 27 3.46 -8.37 -4.40
CA ALA A 27 2.70 -8.19 -5.64
C ALA A 27 2.86 -6.76 -6.17
N LEU A 28 2.81 -6.62 -7.50
CA LEU A 28 2.67 -5.35 -8.18
C LEU A 28 1.20 -5.11 -8.51
N VAL A 29 0.69 -3.98 -8.07
CA VAL A 29 -0.69 -3.55 -8.32
C VAL A 29 -0.67 -2.29 -9.19
N ARG A 30 -1.38 -2.31 -10.32
CA ARG A 30 -1.67 -1.12 -11.12
C ARG A 30 -2.79 -0.36 -10.45
N VAL A 31 -2.51 0.83 -9.97
CA VAL A 31 -3.49 1.69 -9.29
C VAL A 31 -4.55 2.18 -10.28
N LYS A 32 -5.82 2.08 -9.91
CA LYS A 32 -6.97 2.60 -10.67
C LYS A 32 -7.58 3.82 -10.01
N ALA A 33 -7.61 3.83 -8.68
CA ALA A 33 -8.06 4.98 -7.91
C ALA A 33 -7.35 4.99 -6.54
N CYS A 34 -7.17 6.19 -6.02
CA CYS A 34 -6.66 6.41 -4.67
C CYS A 34 -7.46 7.55 -4.03
N GLY A 35 -8.04 7.29 -2.86
CA GLY A 35 -8.73 8.29 -2.07
C GLY A 35 -7.76 9.30 -1.45
N ILE A 36 -8.28 10.48 -1.12
CA ILE A 36 -7.57 11.51 -0.36
C ILE A 36 -8.08 11.48 1.08
N CYS A 37 -7.22 11.09 1.99
CA CYS A 37 -7.53 11.06 3.42
C CYS A 37 -7.41 12.46 4.03
N SER A 38 -8.14 12.71 5.11
CA SER A 38 -7.98 13.95 5.89
C SER A 38 -6.54 14.16 6.38
N GLY A 39 -5.81 13.08 6.66
CA GLY A 39 -4.39 13.14 7.02
C GLY A 39 -3.49 13.73 5.94
N ASP A 40 -3.84 13.58 4.66
CA ASP A 40 -3.06 14.11 3.54
C ASP A 40 -3.16 15.63 3.43
N VAL A 41 -4.19 16.24 4.03
CA VAL A 41 -4.47 17.67 4.00
C VAL A 41 -4.28 18.39 5.35
N MET A 42 -3.69 17.70 6.34
CA MET A 42 -3.32 18.29 7.63
C MET A 42 -1.84 18.74 7.63
N PRO A 43 -1.52 20.05 7.55
CA PRO A 43 -0.13 20.51 7.41
C PRO A 43 0.79 19.98 8.50
N TRP A 44 0.39 20.11 9.75
CA TRP A 44 1.17 19.70 10.93
C TRP A 44 1.50 18.19 10.97
N TYR A 45 0.70 17.37 10.31
CA TYR A 45 0.87 15.93 10.25
C TYR A 45 1.71 15.50 9.04
N ILE A 46 1.35 16.02 7.85
CA ILE A 46 1.97 15.54 6.62
C ILE A 46 3.37 16.09 6.39
N GLU A 47 3.66 17.31 6.85
CA GLU A 47 5.00 17.91 6.73
C GLU A 47 6.08 17.13 7.49
N LYS A 48 5.71 16.50 8.62
CA LYS A 48 6.63 15.62 9.37
C LYS A 48 7.06 14.37 8.61
N LYS A 49 6.30 14.00 7.59
CA LYS A 49 6.53 12.79 6.77
C LYS A 49 7.19 13.13 5.43
N ALA A 50 7.09 14.36 4.97
CA ALA A 50 7.65 14.78 3.69
C ALA A 50 9.20 14.70 3.70
N PRO A 51 9.86 14.37 2.56
CA PRO A 51 9.23 14.09 1.26
C PRO A 51 8.69 12.66 1.15
N LEU A 52 7.51 12.49 0.54
CA LEU A 52 6.92 11.16 0.31
C LEU A 52 5.97 11.16 -0.89
N VAL A 53 5.73 9.99 -1.46
CA VAL A 53 4.60 9.79 -2.38
C VAL A 53 3.34 9.60 -1.53
N LEU A 54 2.32 10.42 -1.77
CA LEU A 54 1.06 10.40 -1.04
C LEU A 54 0.17 9.21 -1.40
N GLY A 55 -0.94 9.08 -0.68
CA GLY A 55 -2.04 8.15 -0.96
C GLY A 55 -1.89 6.80 -0.26
N HIS A 56 -2.99 6.38 0.39
CA HIS A 56 -3.04 5.14 1.17
C HIS A 56 -4.44 4.49 1.17
N GLU A 57 -5.39 5.02 0.41
CA GLU A 57 -6.74 4.49 0.22
C GLU A 57 -6.87 4.01 -1.23
N ILE A 58 -6.35 2.82 -1.52
CA ILE A 58 -6.01 2.39 -2.87
C ILE A 58 -6.96 1.30 -3.36
N SER A 59 -7.39 1.42 -4.60
CA SER A 59 -7.90 0.31 -5.38
C SER A 59 -7.15 0.17 -6.69
N GLY A 60 -7.03 -1.07 -7.16
CA GLY A 60 -6.26 -1.36 -8.36
C GLY A 60 -6.46 -2.78 -8.85
N GLU A 61 -5.60 -3.19 -9.76
CA GLU A 61 -5.57 -4.51 -10.38
C GLU A 61 -4.19 -5.14 -10.18
N ILE A 62 -4.15 -6.36 -9.69
CA ILE A 62 -2.90 -7.11 -9.54
C ILE A 62 -2.37 -7.46 -10.93
N VAL A 63 -1.15 -7.00 -11.25
CA VAL A 63 -0.51 -7.27 -12.55
C VAL A 63 0.63 -8.28 -12.45
N LYS A 64 1.18 -8.50 -11.26
CA LYS A 64 2.23 -9.49 -11.02
C LYS A 64 2.21 -9.95 -9.57
N ILE A 65 2.35 -11.25 -9.33
CA ILE A 65 2.49 -11.85 -7.99
C ILE A 65 3.79 -12.63 -7.93
N GLY A 66 4.56 -12.43 -6.87
CA GLY A 66 5.80 -13.17 -6.63
C GLY A 66 5.56 -14.67 -6.41
N ASP A 67 6.44 -15.51 -6.94
CA ASP A 67 6.22 -16.97 -7.00
C ASP A 67 6.07 -17.62 -5.62
N LYS A 68 6.75 -17.09 -4.59
CA LYS A 68 6.68 -17.68 -3.24
C LYS A 68 5.37 -17.37 -2.51
N ILE A 69 4.77 -16.20 -2.74
CA ILE A 69 3.50 -15.82 -2.09
C ILE A 69 2.28 -16.38 -2.81
N LYS A 70 2.39 -16.71 -4.08
CA LYS A 70 1.28 -17.12 -4.95
C LYS A 70 0.51 -18.34 -4.42
N SER A 71 1.18 -19.26 -3.74
CA SER A 71 0.55 -20.45 -3.12
C SER A 71 -0.06 -20.20 -1.73
N GLU A 72 0.24 -19.03 -1.12
CA GLU A 72 -0.15 -18.71 0.25
C GLU A 72 -1.36 -17.77 0.33
N ILE A 73 -1.81 -17.23 -0.81
CA ILE A 73 -2.94 -16.29 -0.92
C ILE A 73 -3.96 -16.75 -1.97
N SER A 74 -5.20 -16.32 -1.82
CA SER A 74 -6.28 -16.60 -2.79
C SER A 74 -6.31 -15.63 -3.97
N LEU A 75 -5.56 -14.53 -3.89
CA LEU A 75 -5.49 -13.49 -4.92
C LEU A 75 -4.73 -13.98 -6.15
N ARG A 76 -5.12 -13.47 -7.32
CA ARG A 76 -4.52 -13.82 -8.62
C ARG A 76 -4.22 -12.58 -9.44
N GLU A 77 -3.33 -12.70 -10.41
CA GLU A 77 -3.12 -11.68 -11.43
C GLU A 77 -4.43 -11.44 -12.21
N GLY A 78 -4.76 -10.16 -12.42
CA GLY A 78 -6.03 -9.71 -12.98
C GLY A 78 -7.12 -9.41 -11.93
N ASP A 79 -6.96 -9.84 -10.66
CA ASP A 79 -7.93 -9.50 -9.62
C ASP A 79 -7.95 -8.01 -9.33
N ARG A 80 -9.15 -7.44 -9.21
CA ARG A 80 -9.36 -6.09 -8.68
C ARG A 80 -9.32 -6.15 -7.16
N VAL A 81 -8.55 -5.25 -6.55
CA VAL A 81 -8.30 -5.25 -5.11
C VAL A 81 -8.42 -3.87 -4.49
N ALA A 82 -8.84 -3.84 -3.23
CA ALA A 82 -8.62 -2.73 -2.31
C ALA A 82 -7.43 -3.07 -1.41
N VAL A 83 -6.49 -2.15 -1.29
CA VAL A 83 -5.24 -2.35 -0.55
C VAL A 83 -5.13 -1.33 0.57
N HIS A 84 -5.05 -1.80 1.80
CA HIS A 84 -4.73 -0.95 2.94
C HIS A 84 -3.21 -0.90 3.15
N HIS A 85 -2.69 0.28 3.49
CA HIS A 85 -1.25 0.52 3.57
C HIS A 85 -0.56 -0.08 4.80
N HIS A 86 -1.31 -0.41 5.84
CA HIS A 86 -0.84 -1.11 7.03
C HIS A 86 -1.48 -2.49 7.13
N ALA A 87 -0.76 -3.46 7.71
CA ALA A 87 -1.32 -4.78 7.99
C ALA A 87 -0.78 -5.36 9.31
N PRO A 88 -1.63 -5.98 10.13
CA PRO A 88 -1.21 -6.62 11.37
C PRO A 88 -0.53 -7.98 11.10
N CYS A 89 0.31 -8.45 12.02
CA CYS A 89 0.95 -9.77 11.88
C CYS A 89 0.03 -10.95 12.20
N MET A 90 -1.13 -10.72 12.78
CA MET A 90 -2.17 -11.67 13.18
C MET A 90 -1.74 -12.71 14.25
N ASN A 91 -0.53 -12.61 14.82
CA ASN A 91 0.01 -13.61 15.75
C ASN A 91 0.65 -13.02 17.02
N CYS A 92 0.62 -11.70 17.25
CA CYS A 92 1.15 -11.09 18.47
C CYS A 92 0.06 -10.87 19.54
N PHE A 93 0.47 -10.52 20.76
CA PHE A 93 -0.42 -10.23 21.88
C PHE A 93 -1.54 -9.23 21.53
N TYR A 94 -1.23 -8.18 20.80
CA TYR A 94 -2.22 -7.19 20.39
C TYR A 94 -3.20 -7.74 19.35
N CYS A 95 -2.70 -8.48 18.37
CA CYS A 95 -3.56 -9.08 17.34
C CYS A 95 -4.54 -10.12 17.92
N SER A 96 -4.11 -10.92 18.90
CA SER A 96 -5.00 -11.90 19.55
C SER A 96 -6.16 -11.26 20.33
N ARG A 97 -6.09 -9.97 20.61
CA ARG A 97 -7.12 -9.17 21.29
C ARG A 97 -7.91 -8.25 20.35
N GLY A 98 -7.58 -8.21 19.05
CA GLY A 98 -8.18 -7.28 18.09
C GLY A 98 -7.59 -5.87 18.11
N ASP A 99 -6.56 -5.62 18.92
CA ASP A 99 -5.89 -4.31 19.05
C ASP A 99 -4.86 -4.11 17.92
N PHE A 100 -5.26 -4.27 16.65
CA PHE A 100 -4.36 -4.33 15.48
C PHE A 100 -3.45 -3.12 15.34
N VAL A 101 -3.94 -1.92 15.64
CA VAL A 101 -3.17 -0.66 15.55
C VAL A 101 -1.99 -0.60 16.53
N GLN A 102 -1.99 -1.45 17.56
CA GLN A 102 -0.87 -1.58 18.50
C GLN A 102 0.18 -2.60 18.05
N CYS A 103 -0.12 -3.39 17.03
CA CYS A 103 0.82 -4.35 16.46
C CYS A 103 2.04 -3.65 15.84
N GLU A 104 3.25 -4.08 16.21
CA GLU A 104 4.49 -3.52 15.67
C GLU A 104 4.62 -3.72 14.15
N THR A 105 4.12 -4.84 13.62
CA THR A 105 4.08 -5.07 12.17
C THR A 105 3.15 -4.08 11.49
N TRP A 106 1.97 -3.83 12.06
CA TRP A 106 1.03 -2.83 11.54
C TRP A 106 1.69 -1.44 11.45
N LYS A 107 2.39 -1.01 12.50
CA LYS A 107 3.08 0.29 12.54
C LYS A 107 4.20 0.42 11.52
N LYS A 108 4.84 -0.70 11.13
CA LYS A 108 6.01 -0.74 10.25
C LYS A 108 5.69 -1.10 8.81
N SER A 109 4.59 -1.82 8.56
CA SER A 109 4.19 -2.21 7.20
C SER A 109 3.83 -0.99 6.37
N LYS A 110 4.15 -1.03 5.09
CA LYS A 110 3.85 0.03 4.11
C LYS A 110 3.86 -0.53 2.70
N ILE A 111 3.00 0.04 1.88
CA ILE A 111 3.07 -0.09 0.42
C ILE A 111 4.12 0.87 -0.14
N ILE A 112 4.68 0.56 -1.29
CA ILE A 112 5.74 1.35 -1.92
C ILE A 112 5.31 1.72 -3.36
N PRO A 113 5.45 2.99 -3.77
CA PRO A 113 5.96 4.16 -3.03
C PRO A 113 4.86 4.88 -2.23
N GLY A 114 3.61 4.71 -2.59
CA GLY A 114 2.39 5.34 -2.11
C GLY A 114 1.32 5.31 -3.20
N GLY A 115 0.05 5.46 -2.83
CA GLY A 115 -1.09 5.22 -3.73
C GLY A 115 -1.30 6.25 -4.83
N LEU A 116 -0.76 7.47 -4.68
CA LEU A 116 -0.76 8.45 -5.77
C LEU A 116 0.41 8.18 -6.74
N SER A 117 0.44 6.97 -7.28
CA SER A 117 1.37 6.46 -8.29
C SER A 117 0.63 5.57 -9.28
N GLU A 118 1.22 5.30 -10.44
CA GLU A 118 0.61 4.39 -11.42
C GLU A 118 0.66 2.92 -10.96
N TYR A 119 1.69 2.55 -10.17
CA TYR A 119 1.87 1.21 -9.61
C TYR A 119 2.38 1.28 -8.19
N ILE A 120 2.01 0.27 -7.40
CA ILE A 120 2.50 0.05 -6.05
C ILE A 120 3.00 -1.38 -5.88
N VAL A 121 3.99 -1.56 -5.03
CA VAL A 121 4.37 -2.89 -4.51
C VAL A 121 3.67 -3.10 -3.18
N VAL A 122 2.98 -4.23 -3.07
CA VAL A 122 2.23 -4.66 -1.88
C VAL A 122 2.99 -5.78 -1.19
N PRO A 123 3.43 -5.60 0.06
CA PRO A 123 4.19 -6.61 0.80
C PRO A 123 3.38 -7.84 1.19
N GLU A 124 4.09 -8.94 1.49
CA GLU A 124 3.51 -10.22 1.94
C GLU A 124 2.45 -10.06 3.03
N VAL A 125 2.75 -9.28 4.07
CA VAL A 125 1.83 -9.11 5.21
C VAL A 125 0.52 -8.44 4.81
N ASN A 126 0.57 -7.45 3.90
CA ASN A 126 -0.63 -6.79 3.39
C ASN A 126 -1.42 -7.72 2.47
N LEU A 127 -0.75 -8.49 1.60
CA LEU A 127 -1.40 -9.47 0.72
C LEU A 127 -2.16 -10.54 1.51
N LYS A 128 -1.60 -10.99 2.63
CA LYS A 128 -2.19 -12.03 3.48
C LYS A 128 -3.34 -11.53 4.36
N HIS A 129 -3.26 -10.29 4.85
CA HIS A 129 -4.10 -9.86 5.97
C HIS A 129 -4.94 -8.62 5.71
N ASP A 130 -4.59 -7.80 4.70
CA ASP A 130 -5.28 -6.53 4.50
C ASP A 130 -5.34 -6.07 3.02
N THR A 131 -5.50 -7.03 2.13
CA THR A 131 -5.80 -6.82 0.72
C THR A 131 -7.09 -7.56 0.38
N LEU A 132 -8.12 -6.83 0.00
CA LEU A 132 -9.44 -7.37 -0.28
C LEU A 132 -9.67 -7.48 -1.79
N LYS A 133 -10.11 -8.65 -2.25
CA LYS A 133 -10.64 -8.79 -3.61
C LYS A 133 -11.96 -8.05 -3.72
N LEU A 134 -12.07 -7.19 -4.72
CA LEU A 134 -13.31 -6.48 -5.03
C LEU A 134 -14.27 -7.38 -5.83
N PRO A 135 -15.58 -7.23 -5.66
CA PRO A 135 -16.56 -7.93 -6.46
C PRO A 135 -16.47 -7.53 -7.94
N ASP A 136 -16.95 -8.40 -8.81
CA ASP A 136 -16.99 -8.21 -10.27
C ASP A 136 -17.95 -7.09 -10.68
#